data_f540175a79b060a6523d566faae287e8
#
_entry.id   f540175a79b060a6523d566faae287e8
#
_cell.length_a   1.000
_cell.length_b   1.000
_cell.length_c   1.000
_cell.angle_alpha   90.00
_cell.angle_beta   90.00
_cell.angle_gamma   90.00
#
_symmetry.space_group_name_H-M   'P 1'
#
loop_
_entity.id
_entity.type
_entity.pdbx_description
1 polymer ?
#
loop_
_entity_poly.entity_id
_entity_poly.type
_entity_poly.pdbx_seq_one_letter_code
_entity_poly.pdbx_strand_id
1 'polypeptide(L)'
;IALQSPCEHLTFEFQGGEPLLNFDTIKAMIEHCDAVKGNKKVEYTLVSNLVSLTDEKLNYLAEHKVSVSTSMDGPKYVHDFNRRYRGNASSYDYMETGLEKLRGKGISSGAIETTTRYSLSYPEEIVDSYYEHGLPGIFLRPLTPLGFAQADWDSVGYRPDEFLNFYERAFERILEINRNGTVFPEFLATYFHKMQNSEELS
;
A
#
# COMPACT_ATOMS: atom_id res chain seq x y z
N ILE A 1 20.79 -16.36 -0.64
CA ILE A 1 20.54 -16.21 -2.10
C ILE A 1 20.41 -14.73 -2.46
N ALA A 2 19.42 -13.98 -1.92
CA ALA A 2 19.20 -12.57 -2.31
C ALA A 2 20.46 -11.69 -2.12
N LEU A 3 21.19 -11.86 -1.03
CA LEU A 3 22.43 -11.13 -0.75
C LEU A 3 23.59 -11.50 -1.67
N GLN A 4 23.47 -12.55 -2.47
CA GLN A 4 24.44 -12.92 -3.52
C GLN A 4 24.18 -12.18 -4.85
N SER A 5 23.08 -11.41 -4.96
CA SER A 5 22.82 -10.53 -6.10
C SER A 5 23.99 -9.55 -6.31
N PRO A 6 24.36 -9.21 -7.55
CA PRO A 6 25.36 -8.16 -7.82
C PRO A 6 24.87 -6.76 -7.44
N CYS A 7 23.58 -6.55 -7.20
CA CYS A 7 23.02 -5.26 -6.81
C CYS A 7 23.55 -4.80 -5.45
N GLU A 8 23.93 -3.54 -5.36
CA GLU A 8 24.37 -2.92 -4.10
C GLU A 8 23.21 -2.54 -3.19
N HIS A 9 22.04 -2.25 -3.77
CA HIS A 9 20.80 -1.89 -3.09
C HIS A 9 19.78 -3.02 -3.21
N LEU A 10 19.23 -3.45 -2.09
CA LEU A 10 18.23 -4.51 -2.00
C LEU A 10 17.08 -4.04 -1.12
N THR A 11 15.85 -4.32 -1.54
CA THR A 11 14.65 -4.14 -0.72
C THR A 11 14.06 -5.51 -0.39
N PHE A 12 13.83 -5.77 0.89
CA PHE A 12 13.09 -6.94 1.34
C PHE A 12 11.69 -6.50 1.75
N GLU A 13 10.69 -7.02 1.04
CA GLU A 13 9.30 -6.74 1.32
C GLU A 13 8.63 -7.93 2.01
N PHE A 14 8.09 -7.69 3.20
CA PHE A 14 7.32 -8.67 3.96
C PHE A 14 5.85 -8.56 3.56
N GLN A 15 5.40 -9.54 2.81
CA GLN A 15 4.01 -9.70 2.36
C GLN A 15 3.45 -11.05 2.80
N GLY A 16 2.17 -11.23 2.59
CA GLY A 16 1.51 -12.52 2.81
C GLY A 16 0.03 -12.31 3.11
N GLY A 17 -0.59 -13.22 3.87
CA GLY A 17 -1.95 -12.99 4.37
C GLY A 17 -1.97 -11.79 5.32
N GLU A 18 -1.28 -11.90 6.46
CA GLU A 18 -0.99 -10.79 7.38
C GLU A 18 0.36 -11.06 8.05
N PRO A 19 1.43 -10.38 7.64
CA PRO A 19 2.78 -10.69 8.11
C PRO A 19 3.01 -10.38 9.59
N LEU A 20 2.27 -9.42 10.17
CA LEU A 20 2.36 -9.14 11.61
C LEU A 20 1.90 -10.30 12.50
N LEU A 21 1.21 -11.32 11.96
CA LEU A 21 0.87 -12.53 12.71
C LEU A 21 2.07 -13.45 12.90
N ASN A 22 3.09 -13.35 12.06
CA ASN A 22 4.34 -14.12 12.18
C ASN A 22 5.54 -13.18 12.35
N PHE A 23 5.46 -12.31 13.34
CA PHE A 23 6.42 -11.23 13.55
C PHE A 23 7.82 -11.73 13.91
N ASP A 24 7.92 -12.88 14.58
CA ASP A 24 9.21 -13.47 14.94
C ASP A 24 10.02 -13.87 13.70
N THR A 25 9.36 -14.29 12.63
CA THR A 25 10.03 -14.54 11.33
C THR A 25 10.56 -13.24 10.73
N ILE A 26 9.82 -12.13 10.81
CA ILE A 26 10.27 -10.83 10.34
C ILE A 26 11.52 -10.41 11.10
N LYS A 27 11.50 -10.49 12.44
CA LYS A 27 12.67 -10.19 13.30
C LYS A 27 13.87 -11.01 12.90
N ALA A 28 13.72 -12.34 12.84
CA ALA A 28 14.80 -13.24 12.49
C ALA A 28 15.40 -12.94 11.10
N MET A 29 14.56 -12.57 10.12
CA MET A 29 15.04 -12.21 8.77
C MET A 29 15.80 -10.89 8.76
N ILE A 30 15.32 -9.86 9.45
CA ILE A 30 15.99 -8.55 9.55
C ILE A 30 17.35 -8.72 10.25
N GLU A 31 17.37 -9.37 11.43
CA GLU A 31 18.59 -9.60 12.21
C GLU A 31 19.61 -10.42 11.43
N HIS A 32 19.18 -11.49 10.76
CA HIS A 32 20.08 -12.27 9.90
C HIS A 32 20.62 -11.45 8.73
N CYS A 33 19.76 -10.71 8.02
CA CYS A 33 20.18 -9.85 6.92
C CYS A 33 21.20 -8.82 7.37
N ASP A 34 20.93 -8.13 8.47
CA ASP A 34 21.81 -7.09 9.01
C ASP A 34 23.18 -7.66 9.42
N ALA A 35 23.22 -8.90 9.93
CA ALA A 35 24.46 -9.57 10.30
C ALA A 35 25.33 -9.97 9.10
N VAL A 36 24.74 -10.26 7.92
CA VAL A 36 25.46 -10.84 6.78
C VAL A 36 25.45 -9.99 5.50
N LYS A 37 24.82 -8.81 5.51
CA LYS A 37 24.68 -7.94 4.31
C LYS A 37 26.00 -7.33 3.82
N GLY A 38 27.04 -7.29 4.67
CA GLY A 38 28.32 -6.66 4.33
C GLY A 38 28.13 -5.17 3.99
N ASN A 39 28.63 -4.74 2.82
CA ASN A 39 28.54 -3.36 2.36
C ASN A 39 27.23 -3.03 1.61
N LYS A 40 26.30 -3.99 1.48
CA LYS A 40 25.05 -3.77 0.77
C LYS A 40 24.12 -2.84 1.56
N LYS A 41 23.44 -1.96 0.84
CA LYS A 41 22.34 -1.16 1.38
C LYS A 41 21.08 -2.00 1.31
N VAL A 42 20.52 -2.31 2.47
CA VAL A 42 19.31 -3.11 2.60
C VAL A 42 18.21 -2.23 3.19
N GLU A 43 17.07 -2.23 2.54
CA GLU A 43 15.84 -1.58 2.99
C GLU A 43 14.78 -2.64 3.26
N TYR A 44 13.94 -2.39 4.28
CA TYR A 44 12.87 -3.29 4.68
C TYR A 44 11.53 -2.59 4.51
N THR A 45 10.57 -3.30 3.91
CA THR A 45 9.20 -2.83 3.76
C THR A 45 8.22 -3.90 4.25
N LEU A 46 7.09 -3.47 4.75
CA LEU A 46 6.03 -4.34 5.29
C LEU A 46 4.68 -3.92 4.70
N VAL A 47 3.92 -4.88 4.20
CA VAL A 47 2.52 -4.67 3.77
C VAL A 47 1.59 -5.32 4.79
N SER A 48 0.78 -4.52 5.50
CA SER A 48 -0.05 -5.00 6.61
C SER A 48 -1.40 -4.27 6.68
N ASN A 49 -2.42 -4.97 7.17
CA ASN A 49 -3.71 -4.36 7.51
C ASN A 49 -3.71 -3.63 8.86
N LEU A 50 -2.60 -3.62 9.58
CA LEU A 50 -2.33 -2.98 10.87
C LEU A 50 -3.18 -3.47 12.06
N VAL A 51 -4.10 -4.41 11.87
CA VAL A 51 -4.98 -4.93 12.94
C VAL A 51 -4.17 -5.56 14.08
N SER A 52 -3.08 -6.24 13.74
CA SER A 52 -2.19 -6.91 14.71
C SER A 52 -1.00 -6.07 15.14
N LEU A 53 -1.00 -4.75 14.89
CA LEU A 53 0.08 -3.84 15.26
C LEU A 53 0.03 -3.53 16.76
N THR A 54 0.98 -4.08 17.53
CA THR A 54 1.20 -3.77 18.94
C THR A 54 2.30 -2.72 19.12
N ASP A 55 2.37 -2.12 20.29
CA ASP A 55 3.42 -1.12 20.57
C ASP A 55 4.83 -1.73 20.54
N GLU A 56 4.98 -3.02 20.92
CA GLU A 56 6.24 -3.77 20.77
C GLU A 56 6.68 -3.84 19.30
N LYS A 57 5.75 -4.28 18.43
CA LYS A 57 6.01 -4.39 16.99
C LYS A 57 6.32 -3.03 16.38
N LEU A 58 5.55 -2.01 16.76
CA LEU A 58 5.74 -0.64 16.32
C LEU A 58 7.14 -0.10 16.67
N ASN A 59 7.61 -0.34 17.91
CA ASN A 59 8.93 0.08 18.34
C ASN A 59 10.04 -0.62 17.56
N TYR A 60 9.90 -1.93 17.33
CA TYR A 60 10.85 -2.71 16.52
C TYR A 60 10.91 -2.21 15.06
N LEU A 61 9.75 -1.98 14.44
CA LEU A 61 9.69 -1.44 13.06
C LEU A 61 10.35 -0.06 12.96
N ALA A 62 10.17 0.79 13.96
CA ALA A 62 10.81 2.11 14.03
C ALA A 62 12.34 2.00 14.17
N GLU A 63 12.83 1.14 15.09
CA GLU A 63 14.25 0.91 15.33
C GLU A 63 14.98 0.42 14.07
N HIS A 64 14.36 -0.52 13.34
CA HIS A 64 14.93 -1.08 12.11
C HIS A 64 14.57 -0.31 10.84
N LYS A 65 13.93 0.86 10.95
CA LYS A 65 13.54 1.74 9.83
C LYS A 65 12.73 1.03 8.75
N VAL A 66 11.84 0.13 9.18
CA VAL A 66 10.94 -0.59 8.27
C VAL A 66 9.85 0.36 7.79
N SER A 67 9.75 0.57 6.49
CA SER A 67 8.64 1.31 5.87
C SER A 67 7.39 0.43 5.85
N VAL A 68 6.22 1.02 6.03
CA VAL A 68 4.97 0.27 6.11
C VAL A 68 3.98 0.76 5.07
N SER A 69 3.44 -0.15 4.26
CA SER A 69 2.28 0.11 3.41
C SER A 69 1.06 -0.59 4.00
N THR A 70 -0.03 0.14 4.15
CA THR A 70 -1.30 -0.45 4.58
C THR A 70 -2.27 -0.63 3.42
N SER A 71 -3.34 -1.35 3.66
CA SER A 71 -4.45 -1.43 2.73
C SER A 71 -5.47 -0.35 3.10
N MET A 72 -5.79 0.53 2.16
CA MET A 72 -6.81 1.56 2.32
C MET A 72 -7.59 1.71 1.01
N ASP A 73 -8.86 1.35 0.99
CA ASP A 73 -9.66 1.37 -0.24
C ASP A 73 -10.51 2.64 -0.37
N GLY A 74 -10.15 3.72 0.34
CA GLY A 74 -10.84 5.01 0.31
C GLY A 74 -11.52 5.35 1.64
N PRO A 75 -12.64 6.11 1.62
CA PRO A 75 -13.35 6.49 2.83
C PRO A 75 -13.94 5.28 3.56
N LYS A 76 -14.27 5.46 4.84
CA LYS A 76 -14.69 4.38 5.74
C LYS A 76 -15.75 3.44 5.15
N TYR A 77 -16.78 3.98 4.51
CA TYR A 77 -17.87 3.17 3.96
C TYR A 77 -17.45 2.32 2.76
N VAL A 78 -16.47 2.78 1.95
CA VAL A 78 -15.89 1.99 0.86
C VAL A 78 -14.95 0.94 1.41
N HIS A 79 -14.06 1.34 2.30
CA HIS A 79 -13.08 0.44 2.92
C HIS A 79 -13.77 -0.71 3.67
N ASP A 80 -14.71 -0.41 4.57
CA ASP A 80 -15.41 -1.42 5.37
C ASP A 80 -16.32 -2.33 4.51
N PHE A 81 -16.83 -1.85 3.38
CA PHE A 81 -17.55 -2.69 2.43
C PHE A 81 -16.61 -3.72 1.77
N ASN A 82 -15.44 -3.29 1.33
CA ASN A 82 -14.47 -4.14 0.65
C ASN A 82 -13.73 -5.08 1.63
N ARG A 83 -13.46 -4.61 2.84
CA ARG A 83 -12.62 -5.29 3.84
C ARG A 83 -13.40 -5.53 5.12
N ARG A 84 -14.40 -6.40 5.04
CA ARG A 84 -15.23 -6.76 6.19
C ARG A 84 -14.41 -7.44 7.29
N TYR A 85 -14.52 -6.93 8.50
CA TYR A 85 -13.89 -7.54 9.66
C TYR A 85 -14.90 -8.40 10.45
N ARG A 86 -14.40 -9.37 11.20
CA ARG A 86 -15.24 -10.29 11.99
C ARG A 86 -16.07 -9.51 13.01
N GLY A 87 -17.33 -9.90 13.17
CA GLY A 87 -18.24 -9.32 14.19
C GLY A 87 -18.71 -7.90 13.85
N ASN A 88 -18.73 -7.48 12.59
CA ASN A 88 -19.13 -6.15 12.13
C ASN A 88 -18.26 -5.00 12.68
N ALA A 89 -17.05 -5.28 13.20
CA ALA A 89 -16.11 -4.23 13.54
C ALA A 89 -15.57 -3.56 12.26
N SER A 90 -15.29 -2.25 12.35
CA SER A 90 -14.70 -1.50 11.25
C SER A 90 -13.23 -1.85 11.07
N SER A 91 -12.86 -2.37 9.89
CA SER A 91 -11.44 -2.54 9.53
C SER A 91 -10.76 -1.21 9.29
N TYR A 92 -11.51 -0.20 8.87
CA TYR A 92 -11.05 1.15 8.68
C TYR A 92 -10.54 1.77 10.00
N ASP A 93 -11.27 1.62 11.11
CA ASP A 93 -10.89 2.19 12.39
C ASP A 93 -9.55 1.61 12.92
N TYR A 94 -9.29 0.32 12.66
CA TYR A 94 -7.99 -0.30 12.97
C TYR A 94 -6.88 0.26 12.09
N MET A 95 -7.13 0.39 10.79
CA MET A 95 -6.17 0.96 9.83
C MET A 95 -5.83 2.40 10.18
N GLU A 96 -6.83 3.25 10.44
CA GLU A 96 -6.65 4.66 10.81
C GLU A 96 -5.82 4.80 12.09
N THR A 97 -6.20 4.08 13.16
CA THR A 97 -5.43 4.04 14.41
C THR A 97 -3.98 3.57 14.18
N GLY A 98 -3.79 2.57 13.31
CA GLY A 98 -2.47 2.08 12.95
C GLY A 98 -1.62 3.13 12.23
N LEU A 99 -2.19 3.84 11.26
CA LEU A 99 -1.51 4.93 10.55
C LEU A 99 -1.10 6.07 11.49
N GLU A 100 -1.96 6.45 12.43
CA GLU A 100 -1.63 7.46 13.46
C GLU A 100 -0.45 7.01 14.32
N LYS A 101 -0.41 5.75 14.75
CA LYS A 101 0.70 5.18 15.51
C LYS A 101 2.01 5.19 14.72
N LEU A 102 1.97 4.78 13.44
CA LEU A 102 3.14 4.81 12.54
C LEU A 102 3.67 6.24 12.40
N ARG A 103 2.78 7.20 12.15
CA ARG A 103 3.12 8.63 12.04
C ARG A 103 3.72 9.17 13.34
N GLY A 104 3.15 8.82 14.48
CA GLY A 104 3.64 9.22 15.82
C GLY A 104 5.06 8.69 16.11
N LYS A 105 5.50 7.63 15.44
CA LYS A 105 6.86 7.07 15.51
C LYS A 105 7.78 7.53 14.37
N GLY A 106 7.30 8.37 13.46
CA GLY A 106 8.09 8.79 12.29
C GLY A 106 8.37 7.67 11.29
N ILE A 107 7.58 6.59 11.31
CA ILE A 107 7.71 5.51 10.34
C ILE A 107 7.12 5.97 9.00
N SER A 108 7.90 5.85 7.92
CA SER A 108 7.40 6.09 6.57
C SER A 108 6.24 5.16 6.27
N SER A 109 5.10 5.72 5.95
CA SER A 109 3.89 4.95 5.68
C SER A 109 3.22 5.38 4.38
N GLY A 110 2.73 4.39 3.64
CA GLY A 110 1.91 4.54 2.45
C GLY A 110 0.66 3.67 2.55
N ALA A 111 -0.17 3.73 1.52
CA ALA A 111 -1.33 2.86 1.41
C ALA A 111 -1.49 2.36 -0.04
N ILE A 112 -2.14 1.21 -0.17
CA ILE A 112 -2.47 0.57 -1.45
C ILE A 112 -3.98 0.45 -1.51
N GLU A 113 -4.57 1.08 -2.51
CA GLU A 113 -5.98 0.92 -2.88
C GLU A 113 -6.11 -0.32 -3.78
N THR A 114 -7.20 -1.05 -3.63
CA THR A 114 -7.57 -2.12 -4.56
C THR A 114 -9.02 -1.90 -5.01
N THR A 115 -9.15 -1.44 -6.24
CA THR A 115 -10.46 -1.10 -6.82
C THR A 115 -11.31 -2.36 -6.98
N THR A 116 -12.47 -2.40 -6.34
CA THR A 116 -13.51 -3.42 -6.55
C THR A 116 -14.66 -2.84 -7.37
N ARG A 117 -15.62 -3.69 -7.77
CA ARG A 117 -16.87 -3.21 -8.39
C ARG A 117 -17.55 -2.11 -7.58
N TYR A 118 -17.56 -2.24 -6.25
CA TYR A 118 -18.15 -1.23 -5.38
C TYR A 118 -17.40 0.09 -5.40
N SER A 119 -16.06 0.04 -5.45
CA SER A 119 -15.18 1.22 -5.51
C SER A 119 -15.39 2.08 -6.75
N LEU A 120 -15.84 1.48 -7.88
CA LEU A 120 -16.03 2.18 -9.16
C LEU A 120 -16.97 3.39 -9.09
N SER A 121 -17.84 3.45 -8.08
CA SER A 121 -18.78 4.55 -7.90
C SER A 121 -18.20 5.75 -7.16
N TYR A 122 -16.99 5.64 -6.59
CA TYR A 122 -16.43 6.59 -5.63
C TYR A 122 -14.99 7.04 -5.96
N PRO A 123 -14.63 7.34 -7.23
CA PRO A 123 -13.25 7.65 -7.59
C PRO A 123 -12.71 8.91 -6.91
N GLU A 124 -13.52 9.97 -6.85
CA GLU A 124 -13.12 11.25 -6.28
C GLU A 124 -12.96 11.13 -4.75
N GLU A 125 -13.90 10.47 -4.08
CA GLU A 125 -13.89 10.27 -2.63
C GLU A 125 -12.73 9.38 -2.19
N ILE A 126 -12.33 8.41 -3.01
CA ILE A 126 -11.15 7.57 -2.76
C ILE A 126 -9.89 8.42 -2.80
N VAL A 127 -9.73 9.27 -3.82
CA VAL A 127 -8.60 10.18 -3.95
C VAL A 127 -8.55 11.17 -2.79
N ASP A 128 -9.69 11.80 -2.47
CA ASP A 128 -9.80 12.77 -1.38
C ASP A 128 -9.43 12.13 -0.03
N SER A 129 -9.88 10.91 0.22
CA SER A 129 -9.55 10.19 1.45
C SER A 129 -8.04 9.98 1.63
N TYR A 130 -7.31 9.64 0.56
CA TYR A 130 -5.86 9.52 0.59
C TYR A 130 -5.16 10.86 0.87
N TYR A 131 -5.62 11.90 0.20
CA TYR A 131 -5.09 13.26 0.37
C TYR A 131 -5.32 13.80 1.79
N GLU A 132 -6.53 13.63 2.33
CA GLU A 132 -6.91 14.06 3.68
C GLU A 132 -6.12 13.33 4.77
N HIS A 133 -5.78 12.05 4.55
CA HIS A 133 -4.90 11.30 5.44
C HIS A 133 -3.42 11.70 5.33
N GLY A 134 -3.08 12.67 4.48
CA GLY A 134 -1.70 13.12 4.28
C GLY A 134 -0.77 12.03 3.76
N LEU A 135 -1.30 11.09 2.99
CA LEU A 135 -0.50 10.07 2.33
C LEU A 135 0.32 10.69 1.19
N PRO A 136 1.52 10.15 0.88
CA PRO A 136 2.43 10.77 -0.09
C PRO A 136 1.96 10.68 -1.54
N GLY A 137 0.89 9.96 -1.81
CA GLY A 137 0.30 9.72 -3.12
C GLY A 137 -0.63 8.53 -3.09
N ILE A 138 -1.15 8.14 -4.23
CA ILE A 138 -2.08 7.03 -4.38
C ILE A 138 -1.59 6.04 -5.45
N PHE A 139 -1.90 4.76 -5.27
CA PHE A 139 -1.80 3.73 -6.28
C PHE A 139 -3.18 3.12 -6.51
N LEU A 140 -3.82 3.50 -7.60
CA LEU A 140 -5.13 2.98 -8.02
C LEU A 140 -4.93 1.61 -8.66
N ARG A 141 -5.03 0.56 -7.85
CA ARG A 141 -4.71 -0.79 -8.26
C ARG A 141 -5.95 -1.54 -8.75
N PRO A 142 -5.98 -2.00 -10.02
CA PRO A 142 -7.07 -2.84 -10.49
C PRO A 142 -7.09 -4.18 -9.74
N LEU A 143 -8.31 -4.66 -9.44
CA LEU A 143 -8.50 -5.99 -8.89
C LEU A 143 -8.07 -7.04 -9.92
N THR A 144 -7.27 -8.00 -9.48
CA THR A 144 -6.86 -9.15 -10.30
C THR A 144 -7.70 -10.37 -9.94
N PRO A 145 -8.13 -11.19 -10.92
CA PRO A 145 -8.94 -12.40 -10.68
C PRO A 145 -8.07 -13.55 -10.13
N LEU A 146 -7.53 -13.36 -8.92
CA LEU A 146 -6.70 -14.32 -8.22
C LEU A 146 -7.25 -14.60 -6.81
N GLY A 147 -7.04 -15.81 -6.31
CA GLY A 147 -7.45 -16.19 -4.98
C GLY A 147 -8.97 -16.06 -4.75
N PHE A 148 -9.37 -15.37 -3.69
CA PHE A 148 -10.79 -15.16 -3.37
C PHE A 148 -11.52 -14.33 -4.42
N ALA A 149 -10.86 -13.36 -5.05
CA ALA A 149 -11.48 -12.55 -6.09
C ALA A 149 -11.87 -13.39 -7.32
N GLN A 150 -11.11 -14.43 -7.65
CA GLN A 150 -11.48 -15.35 -8.74
C GLN A 150 -12.76 -16.12 -8.42
N ALA A 151 -12.93 -16.54 -7.17
CA ALA A 151 -14.10 -17.33 -6.75
C ALA A 151 -15.39 -16.49 -6.68
N ASP A 152 -15.28 -15.18 -6.47
CA ASP A 152 -16.41 -14.25 -6.30
C ASP A 152 -16.40 -13.12 -7.34
N TRP A 153 -15.81 -13.38 -8.52
CA TRP A 153 -15.61 -12.35 -9.54
C TRP A 153 -16.90 -11.66 -9.99
N ASP A 154 -18.01 -12.38 -10.01
CA ASP A 154 -19.31 -11.83 -10.39
C ASP A 154 -19.79 -10.73 -9.42
N SER A 155 -19.37 -10.79 -8.16
CA SER A 155 -19.71 -9.79 -7.14
C SER A 155 -18.71 -8.66 -7.06
N VAL A 156 -17.40 -8.94 -7.15
CA VAL A 156 -16.34 -7.96 -6.88
C VAL A 156 -15.61 -7.47 -8.12
N GLY A 157 -15.66 -8.24 -9.21
CA GLY A 157 -14.97 -7.95 -10.46
C GLY A 157 -15.73 -6.98 -11.36
N TYR A 158 -15.06 -6.48 -12.36
CA TYR A 158 -15.59 -5.51 -13.34
C TYR A 158 -14.88 -5.69 -14.68
N ARG A 159 -15.39 -5.03 -15.73
CA ARG A 159 -14.76 -5.02 -17.04
C ARG A 159 -13.66 -3.96 -17.10
N PRO A 160 -12.65 -4.14 -18.00
CA PRO A 160 -11.56 -3.17 -18.14
C PRO A 160 -12.04 -1.74 -18.48
N ASP A 161 -13.09 -1.60 -19.28
CA ASP A 161 -13.65 -0.28 -19.62
C ASP A 161 -14.28 0.43 -18.42
N GLU A 162 -14.88 -0.31 -17.48
CA GLU A 162 -15.41 0.24 -16.23
C GLU A 162 -14.28 0.76 -15.32
N PHE A 163 -13.15 0.03 -15.26
CA PHE A 163 -11.97 0.50 -14.52
C PHE A 163 -11.35 1.74 -15.17
N LEU A 164 -11.24 1.77 -16.50
CA LEU A 164 -10.69 2.94 -17.20
C LEU A 164 -11.49 4.21 -16.92
N ASN A 165 -12.82 4.11 -16.91
CA ASN A 165 -13.70 5.23 -16.57
C ASN A 165 -13.49 5.70 -15.11
N PHE A 166 -13.38 4.76 -14.17
CA PHE A 166 -13.07 5.06 -12.78
C PHE A 166 -11.69 5.75 -12.68
N TYR A 167 -10.68 5.18 -13.34
CA TYR A 167 -9.31 5.71 -13.30
C TYR A 167 -9.21 7.11 -13.88
N GLU A 168 -9.90 7.39 -14.99
CA GLU A 168 -9.95 8.71 -15.63
C GLU A 168 -10.51 9.77 -14.66
N ARG A 169 -11.64 9.49 -14.02
CA ARG A 169 -12.26 10.40 -13.04
C ARG A 169 -11.36 10.60 -11.81
N ALA A 170 -10.80 9.53 -11.27
CA ALA A 170 -9.86 9.62 -10.14
C ALA A 170 -8.61 10.45 -10.53
N PHE A 171 -8.09 10.26 -11.73
CA PHE A 171 -6.93 11.00 -12.22
C PHE A 171 -7.24 12.50 -12.44
N GLU A 172 -8.43 12.83 -12.95
CA GLU A 172 -8.88 14.22 -13.03
C GLU A 172 -8.90 14.88 -11.65
N ARG A 173 -9.41 14.18 -10.62
CA ARG A 173 -9.39 14.67 -9.25
C ARG A 173 -7.98 14.90 -8.71
N ILE A 174 -7.04 14.00 -9.00
CA ILE A 174 -5.61 14.16 -8.66
C ILE A 174 -5.04 15.42 -9.33
N LEU A 175 -5.34 15.64 -10.61
CA LEU A 175 -4.89 16.84 -11.32
C LEU A 175 -5.47 18.13 -10.72
N GLU A 176 -6.72 18.12 -10.24
CA GLU A 176 -7.31 19.26 -9.54
C GLU A 176 -6.55 19.58 -8.24
N ILE A 177 -6.24 18.56 -7.41
CA ILE A 177 -5.44 18.71 -6.19
C ILE A 177 -4.07 19.33 -6.54
N ASN A 178 -3.42 18.82 -7.58
CA ASN A 178 -2.08 19.26 -7.97
C ASN A 178 -2.06 20.69 -8.56
N ARG A 179 -3.15 21.16 -9.18
CA ARG A 179 -3.24 22.55 -9.67
C ARG A 179 -3.12 23.59 -8.56
N ASN A 180 -3.39 23.23 -7.32
CA ASN A 180 -3.28 24.09 -6.15
C ASN A 180 -1.85 24.15 -5.56
N GLY A 181 -0.84 23.66 -6.28
CA GLY A 181 0.57 23.68 -5.87
C GLY A 181 0.98 22.53 -4.96
N THR A 182 0.12 21.57 -4.70
CA THR A 182 0.43 20.33 -4.00
C THR A 182 0.99 19.30 -4.98
N VAL A 183 1.96 18.49 -4.55
CA VAL A 183 2.43 17.33 -5.33
C VAL A 183 1.81 16.07 -4.73
N PHE A 184 0.76 15.57 -5.38
CA PHE A 184 0.09 14.32 -4.99
C PHE A 184 0.08 13.37 -6.19
N PRO A 185 1.08 12.47 -6.32
CA PRO A 185 1.24 11.60 -7.48
C PRO A 185 0.29 10.40 -7.45
N GLU A 186 -0.09 9.97 -8.64
CA GLU A 186 -0.56 8.62 -8.90
C GLU A 186 0.64 7.76 -9.32
N PHE A 187 0.90 6.68 -8.58
CA PHE A 187 2.16 5.95 -8.73
C PHE A 187 2.23 5.12 -10.00
N LEU A 188 1.11 4.60 -10.52
CA LEU A 188 1.07 3.83 -11.76
C LEU A 188 1.41 4.72 -12.96
N ALA A 189 0.79 5.91 -13.06
CA ALA A 189 1.10 6.88 -14.10
C ALA A 189 2.56 7.34 -14.03
N THR A 190 3.07 7.59 -12.81
CA THR A 190 4.48 7.95 -12.60
C THR A 190 5.43 6.84 -13.05
N TYR A 191 5.07 5.57 -12.81
CA TYR A 191 5.86 4.42 -13.24
C TYR A 191 5.89 4.31 -14.77
N PHE A 192 4.76 4.41 -15.46
CA PHE A 192 4.69 4.40 -16.91
C PHE A 192 5.47 5.55 -17.55
N HIS A 193 5.38 6.75 -16.98
CA HIS A 193 6.16 7.90 -17.45
C HIS A 193 7.67 7.64 -17.36
N LYS A 194 8.14 7.06 -16.25
CA LYS A 194 9.55 6.67 -16.09
C LYS A 194 9.98 5.60 -17.08
N MET A 195 9.12 4.61 -17.35
CA MET A 195 9.42 3.56 -18.34
C MET A 195 9.56 4.13 -19.75
N GLN A 196 8.66 5.03 -20.16
CA GLN A 196 8.72 5.67 -21.48
C GLN A 196 9.99 6.52 -21.67
N ASN A 197 10.46 7.18 -20.59
CA ASN A 197 11.65 8.01 -20.62
C ASN A 197 12.96 7.24 -20.38
N SER A 198 12.91 5.97 -19.98
CA SER A 198 14.09 5.13 -19.79
C SER A 198 14.60 4.47 -21.07
N GLU A 199 13.93 4.64 -22.22
CA GLU A 199 14.47 4.27 -23.53
C GLU A 199 15.68 5.11 -23.96
N GLU A 200 16.05 6.17 -23.23
CA GLU A 200 17.30 6.91 -23.41
C GLU A 200 18.54 6.25 -22.75
N LEU A 201 18.38 5.06 -22.15
CA LEU A 201 19.46 4.34 -21.43
C LEU A 201 19.84 3.00 -22.08
N SER A 202 19.55 2.80 -23.37
CA SER A 202 20.02 1.66 -24.14
C SER A 202 21.15 2.00 -25.10
#